data_ebacc23996180ea29247e44924e63ace
#
_entry.id   ebacc23996180ea29247e44924e63ace
#
_cell.length_a   1.000
_cell.length_b   1.000
_cell.length_c   1.000
_cell.angle_alpha   90.00
_cell.angle_beta   90.00
_cell.angle_gamma   90.00
#
_symmetry.space_group_name_H-M   'P 1'
#
loop_
_entity.id
_entity.type
_entity.pdbx_description
1 polymer ?
#
loop_
_entity_poly.entity_id
_entity_poly.type
_entity_poly.pdbx_seq_one_letter_code
_entity_poly.pdbx_strand_id
1 'polypeptide(L)'
;HLCDRRQRQMCIRDRKKTGTKTHWRPDLEVFTDIKIENEYFEDVLKKQAVVNPNITFILRIQRENNSFEEKTFYYENGIADYVAEIAGEKPLTSVQFFTGDRKGRDREDKDDYKVKLSVAFTFSNQVKCLEYYHNSSFLEHGGSPEDAVKSAFTSQINAYLKSNNKYLKNEKPITFQDIEDCLVLVSSSFSTQTSYANQTKKAITNKFIKECMTEFLKHNLEIYFIENPDEAVKIAEQVLVNKRSREKAEKSRIDLKKKLAGSIDLSNQVQKFVDCRSKDLSQRELYIVEGDSALGSVKMARNAEFQAVIPVRGKILNCLKADYDKIFKNEIITDLIKVIGCGVEVKTGKNKEISMFNLDNLRWNKIVICTDADVDGFHIRTLILTMLYRLVPTLIEKGYVYIAESPLFEITTSDKTYFAYDENEKTKILKMIGNKKFDIQRSKGLGENEAEMMSLTTMDPATRRLIKIEPDDIEQTQWMFDMLLGDDLQGRKDFITNNGVDYLDMADIS
;
A
#
# COMPACT_ATOMS: atom_id res chain seq x y z
N HIS A 1 49.05 -9.02 -14.52
CA HIS A 1 48.28 -9.78 -13.51
C HIS A 1 49.16 -10.54 -12.50
N LEU A 2 50.34 -10.96 -12.82
CA LEU A 2 51.24 -11.68 -11.91
C LEU A 2 52.03 -10.76 -10.95
N CYS A 3 52.32 -9.52 -11.35
CA CYS A 3 52.98 -8.53 -10.47
C CYS A 3 52.11 -8.06 -9.32
N ASP A 4 50.78 -7.98 -9.50
CA ASP A 4 49.85 -7.48 -8.50
C ASP A 4 49.66 -8.45 -7.31
N ARG A 5 49.71 -9.76 -7.54
CA ARG A 5 49.64 -10.76 -6.47
C ARG A 5 50.92 -10.78 -5.58
N ARG A 6 52.11 -10.53 -6.14
CA ARG A 6 53.34 -10.45 -5.36
C ARG A 6 53.43 -9.18 -4.53
N GLN A 7 52.98 -8.05 -5.03
CA GLN A 7 52.88 -6.81 -4.24
C GLN A 7 51.88 -6.92 -3.09
N ARG A 8 50.73 -7.61 -3.29
CA ARG A 8 49.77 -7.85 -2.19
C ARG A 8 50.37 -8.72 -1.07
N GLN A 9 51.14 -9.76 -1.38
CA GLN A 9 51.78 -10.61 -0.35
C GLN A 9 52.89 -9.89 0.41
N MET A 10 53.66 -9.01 -0.23
CA MET A 10 54.69 -8.20 0.45
C MET A 10 54.06 -7.11 1.36
N CYS A 11 52.96 -6.51 1.00
CA CYS A 11 52.27 -5.49 1.81
C CYS A 11 51.65 -6.04 3.11
N ILE A 12 51.32 -7.32 3.18
CA ILE A 12 50.68 -7.97 4.33
C ILE A 12 51.72 -8.31 5.42
N ARG A 13 53.00 -8.53 5.11
CA ARG A 13 54.04 -9.00 6.07
C ARG A 13 54.65 -7.91 6.93
N ASP A 14 54.71 -6.66 6.48
CA ASP A 14 55.58 -5.65 7.11
C ASP A 14 54.84 -4.42 7.66
N ARG A 15 53.50 -4.40 7.66
CA ARG A 15 52.73 -3.25 8.17
C ARG A 15 51.95 -3.58 9.43
N LYS A 16 51.98 -2.65 10.42
CA LYS A 16 51.18 -2.71 11.66
C LYS A 16 49.65 -2.56 11.40
N LYS A 17 49.27 -2.09 10.20
CA LYS A 17 47.86 -1.95 9.78
C LYS A 17 47.63 -2.84 8.55
N THR A 18 46.63 -3.73 8.64
CA THR A 18 46.16 -4.57 7.51
C THR A 18 44.91 -3.97 6.90
N GLY A 19 44.73 -4.16 5.61
CA GLY A 19 43.53 -3.71 4.89
C GLY A 19 43.65 -3.89 3.38
N THR A 20 42.55 -3.84 2.68
CA THR A 20 42.47 -3.89 1.22
C THR A 20 41.78 -2.64 0.72
N LYS A 21 42.36 -2.02 -0.32
CA LYS A 21 41.74 -0.92 -1.05
C LYS A 21 41.44 -1.39 -2.47
N THR A 22 40.20 -1.34 -2.87
CA THR A 22 39.74 -1.65 -4.21
C THR A 22 39.26 -0.34 -4.88
N HIS A 23 39.73 -0.09 -6.09
CA HIS A 23 39.27 0.99 -6.93
C HIS A 23 38.74 0.36 -8.21
N TRP A 24 37.51 0.72 -8.59
CA TRP A 24 36.86 0.19 -9.77
C TRP A 24 36.26 1.33 -10.57
N ARG A 25 36.40 1.25 -11.89
CA ARG A 25 35.77 2.15 -12.85
C ARG A 25 35.09 1.30 -13.92
N PRO A 26 33.78 1.46 -14.13
CA PRO A 26 33.09 0.73 -15.20
C PRO A 26 33.56 1.18 -16.57
N ASP A 27 33.57 0.23 -17.51
CA ASP A 27 33.95 0.47 -18.89
C ASP A 27 32.69 0.68 -19.74
N LEU A 28 32.59 1.84 -20.41
CA LEU A 28 31.46 2.20 -21.27
C LEU A 28 31.37 1.34 -22.54
N GLU A 29 32.46 0.67 -22.96
CA GLU A 29 32.41 -0.28 -24.05
C GLU A 29 31.73 -1.60 -23.67
N VAL A 30 31.67 -1.91 -22.39
CA VAL A 30 31.07 -3.13 -21.84
C VAL A 30 29.70 -2.90 -21.26
N PHE A 31 29.51 -1.75 -20.59
CA PHE A 31 28.27 -1.41 -19.88
C PHE A 31 27.53 -0.27 -20.59
N THR A 32 26.26 -0.48 -20.86
CA THR A 32 25.38 0.54 -21.49
C THR A 32 25.05 1.70 -20.55
N ASP A 33 25.04 1.44 -19.24
CA ASP A 33 24.89 2.44 -18.19
C ASP A 33 25.93 2.19 -17.09
N ILE A 34 26.60 3.25 -16.67
CA ILE A 34 27.61 3.23 -15.60
C ILE A 34 27.19 4.05 -14.38
N LYS A 35 26.00 4.63 -14.41
CA LYS A 35 25.43 5.38 -13.28
C LYS A 35 24.80 4.39 -12.32
N ILE A 36 25.58 3.99 -11.31
CA ILE A 36 25.11 3.13 -10.23
C ILE A 36 24.86 4.03 -9.02
N GLU A 37 23.64 3.97 -8.45
CA GLU A 37 23.28 4.73 -7.27
C GLU A 37 24.17 4.36 -6.07
N ASN A 38 24.57 5.38 -5.31
CA ASN A 38 25.48 5.19 -4.18
C ASN A 38 24.88 4.31 -3.09
N GLU A 39 23.55 4.38 -2.89
CA GLU A 39 22.80 3.60 -1.93
C GLU A 39 23.01 2.10 -2.11
N TYR A 40 23.18 1.63 -3.35
CA TYR A 40 23.48 0.22 -3.61
C TYR A 40 24.79 -0.23 -2.97
N PHE A 41 25.84 0.58 -3.10
CA PHE A 41 27.14 0.27 -2.49
C PHE A 41 27.10 0.39 -0.96
N GLU A 42 26.36 1.37 -0.46
CA GLU A 42 26.15 1.59 0.97
C GLU A 42 25.44 0.39 1.61
N ASP A 43 24.36 -0.08 1.01
CA ASP A 43 23.61 -1.27 1.48
C ASP A 43 24.49 -2.53 1.48
N VAL A 44 25.24 -2.77 0.42
CA VAL A 44 26.15 -3.91 0.34
C VAL A 44 27.24 -3.84 1.40
N LEU A 45 27.88 -2.68 1.58
CA LEU A 45 28.97 -2.54 2.56
C LEU A 45 28.45 -2.56 4.00
N LYS A 46 27.27 -2.00 4.24
CA LYS A 46 26.59 -2.10 5.54
C LYS A 46 26.31 -3.57 5.87
N LYS A 47 25.71 -4.34 4.97
CA LYS A 47 25.45 -5.77 5.14
C LYS A 47 26.75 -6.57 5.38
N GLN A 48 27.83 -6.22 4.70
CA GLN A 48 29.13 -6.85 4.95
C GLN A 48 29.69 -6.50 6.32
N ALA A 49 29.56 -5.26 6.78
CA ALA A 49 30.02 -4.84 8.10
C ALA A 49 29.25 -5.57 9.23
N VAL A 50 27.95 -5.73 9.07
CA VAL A 50 27.05 -6.41 10.03
C VAL A 50 27.50 -7.87 10.29
N VAL A 51 27.87 -8.62 9.26
CA VAL A 51 28.22 -10.04 9.39
C VAL A 51 29.71 -10.31 9.60
N ASN A 52 30.55 -9.28 9.57
CA ASN A 52 31.97 -9.35 9.81
C ASN A 52 32.38 -8.40 10.96
N PRO A 53 32.07 -8.73 12.21
CA PRO A 53 32.33 -7.87 13.34
C PRO A 53 33.82 -7.46 13.41
N ASN A 54 34.10 -6.26 13.92
CA ASN A 54 35.45 -5.69 14.03
C ASN A 54 36.13 -5.39 12.68
N ILE A 55 35.46 -5.50 11.55
CA ILE A 55 36.00 -5.09 10.26
C ILE A 55 35.33 -3.76 9.85
N THR A 56 36.16 -2.75 9.57
CA THR A 56 35.71 -1.46 9.10
C THR A 56 35.62 -1.43 7.57
N PHE A 57 34.50 -1.12 7.02
CA PHE A 57 34.29 -0.90 5.60
C PHE A 57 34.14 0.59 5.34
N ILE A 58 34.90 1.13 4.38
CA ILE A 58 34.90 2.54 4.03
C ILE A 58 34.53 2.68 2.55
N LEU A 59 33.44 3.36 2.27
CA LEU A 59 33.05 3.76 0.92
C LEU A 59 33.60 5.15 0.65
N ARG A 60 34.38 5.30 -0.43
CA ARG A 60 34.91 6.59 -0.88
C ARG A 60 34.33 6.92 -2.24
N ILE A 61 33.53 7.98 -2.29
CA ILE A 61 32.84 8.45 -3.48
C ILE A 61 33.58 9.69 -3.98
N GLN A 62 34.09 9.66 -5.22
CA GLN A 62 34.71 10.83 -5.82
C GLN A 62 33.64 11.78 -6.36
N ARG A 63 33.69 13.02 -5.94
CA ARG A 63 32.85 14.10 -6.44
C ARG A 63 33.47 14.79 -7.66
N GLU A 64 32.70 15.58 -8.40
CA GLU A 64 33.14 16.32 -9.59
C GLU A 64 34.34 17.23 -9.34
N ASN A 65 34.46 17.81 -8.17
CA ASN A 65 35.58 18.66 -7.75
C ASN A 65 36.84 17.88 -7.32
N ASN A 66 36.90 16.57 -7.62
CA ASN A 66 37.97 15.65 -7.20
C ASN A 66 38.11 15.47 -5.67
N SER A 67 37.19 15.98 -4.85
CA SER A 67 37.14 15.62 -3.43
C SER A 67 36.49 14.25 -3.26
N PHE A 68 36.73 13.64 -2.07
CA PHE A 68 36.13 12.37 -1.70
C PHE A 68 35.17 12.53 -0.54
N GLU A 69 34.00 12.00 -0.69
CA GLU A 69 33.09 11.75 0.43
C GLU A 69 33.37 10.34 0.97
N GLU A 70 33.48 10.22 2.28
CA GLU A 70 33.74 8.93 2.94
C GLU A 70 32.57 8.57 3.85
N LYS A 71 32.05 7.35 3.67
CA LYS A 71 31.07 6.74 4.58
C LYS A 71 31.71 5.50 5.20
N THR A 72 31.61 5.37 6.52
CA THR A 72 32.22 4.27 7.28
C THR A 72 31.14 3.42 7.88
N PHE A 73 31.28 2.09 7.72
CA PHE A 73 30.41 1.07 8.29
C PHE A 73 31.24 0.18 9.22
N TYR A 74 30.82 0.12 10.48
CA TYR A 74 31.50 -0.65 11.50
C TYR A 74 30.52 -1.11 12.57
N TYR A 75 30.54 -2.38 12.91
CA TYR A 75 29.74 -2.99 13.96
C TYR A 75 30.68 -3.82 14.86
N GLU A 76 30.87 -3.39 16.09
CA GLU A 76 31.76 -4.06 17.04
C GLU A 76 31.21 -5.43 17.40
N ASN A 77 29.94 -5.54 17.76
CA ASN A 77 29.26 -6.78 18.09
C ASN A 77 28.45 -7.35 16.90
N GLY A 78 28.74 -6.89 15.68
CA GLY A 78 28.18 -7.40 14.44
C GLY A 78 26.64 -7.36 14.40
N ILE A 79 26.00 -8.52 14.20
CA ILE A 79 24.55 -8.62 14.05
C ILE A 79 23.77 -8.17 15.30
N ALA A 80 24.36 -8.17 16.50
CA ALA A 80 23.68 -7.72 17.70
C ALA A 80 23.52 -6.20 17.73
N ASP A 81 24.55 -5.44 17.37
CA ASP A 81 24.47 -3.98 17.25
C ASP A 81 23.49 -3.57 16.15
N TYR A 82 23.47 -4.31 15.04
CA TYR A 82 22.55 -4.05 13.94
C TYR A 82 21.10 -4.32 14.31
N VAL A 83 20.81 -5.38 15.04
CA VAL A 83 19.46 -5.63 15.57
C VAL A 83 19.03 -4.52 16.52
N ALA A 84 19.94 -4.01 17.37
CA ALA A 84 19.67 -2.89 18.26
C ALA A 84 19.36 -1.59 17.46
N GLU A 85 20.14 -1.33 16.40
CA GLU A 85 19.91 -0.18 15.50
C GLU A 85 18.54 -0.23 14.85
N ILE A 86 18.14 -1.39 14.30
CA ILE A 86 16.82 -1.57 13.64
C ILE A 86 15.68 -1.42 14.64
N ALA A 87 15.82 -2.01 15.83
CA ALA A 87 14.79 -2.00 16.86
C ALA A 87 14.54 -0.62 17.46
N GLY A 88 15.53 0.29 17.37
CA GLY A 88 15.44 1.65 17.87
C GLY A 88 15.45 1.75 19.39
N GLU A 89 14.97 2.88 19.91
CA GLU A 89 15.10 3.22 21.34
C GLU A 89 14.15 2.45 22.27
N LYS A 90 13.07 1.87 21.77
CA LYS A 90 12.01 1.27 22.59
C LYS A 90 11.57 -0.12 22.09
N PRO A 91 12.45 -1.10 22.06
CA PRO A 91 12.04 -2.47 21.79
C PRO A 91 11.18 -3.03 22.94
N LEU A 92 10.41 -4.08 22.68
CA LEU A 92 9.63 -4.78 23.70
C LEU A 92 10.50 -5.59 24.64
N THR A 93 11.62 -6.12 24.12
CA THR A 93 12.58 -6.95 24.84
C THR A 93 14.00 -6.47 24.63
N SER A 94 14.92 -6.91 25.49
CA SER A 94 16.35 -6.70 25.26
C SER A 94 16.83 -7.49 24.03
N VAL A 95 17.91 -7.01 23.40
CA VAL A 95 18.55 -7.74 22.29
C VAL A 95 19.22 -9.00 22.85
N GLN A 96 18.84 -10.14 22.29
CA GLN A 96 19.45 -11.44 22.60
C GLN A 96 20.44 -11.82 21.51
N PHE A 97 21.55 -12.41 21.90
CA PHE A 97 22.57 -12.90 20.99
C PHE A 97 22.97 -14.34 21.35
N PHE A 98 22.68 -15.27 20.44
CA PHE A 98 23.05 -16.68 20.60
C PHE A 98 24.12 -17.05 19.61
N THR A 99 25.12 -17.78 20.06
CA THR A 99 26.18 -18.32 19.21
C THR A 99 26.50 -19.76 19.57
N GLY A 100 26.91 -20.55 18.59
CA GLY A 100 27.28 -21.93 18.80
C GLY A 100 27.83 -22.63 17.57
N ASP A 101 28.56 -23.70 17.81
CA ASP A 101 29.14 -24.55 16.77
C ASP A 101 28.44 -25.90 16.75
N ARG A 102 28.24 -26.46 15.55
CA ARG A 102 27.68 -27.79 15.34
C ARG A 102 28.51 -28.55 14.29
N LYS A 103 28.50 -29.88 14.37
CA LYS A 103 29.16 -30.76 13.39
C LYS A 103 28.18 -31.87 13.01
N GLY A 104 28.06 -32.15 11.73
CA GLY A 104 27.20 -33.22 11.19
C GLY A 104 27.15 -33.18 9.67
N ARG A 105 26.18 -33.86 9.08
CA ARG A 105 26.08 -34.07 7.64
C ARG A 105 24.63 -33.97 7.15
N ASP A 106 24.46 -33.64 5.87
CA ASP A 106 23.13 -33.55 5.25
C ASP A 106 22.53 -34.93 4.96
N ARG A 107 23.35 -35.96 4.73
CA ARG A 107 22.94 -37.34 4.44
C ARG A 107 24.00 -38.32 4.96
N GLU A 108 23.62 -39.56 5.22
CA GLU A 108 24.47 -40.61 5.76
C GLU A 108 25.74 -40.92 4.90
N ASP A 109 25.59 -40.74 3.58
CA ASP A 109 26.64 -40.98 2.58
C ASP A 109 27.64 -39.82 2.41
N LYS A 110 27.48 -38.71 3.16
CA LYS A 110 28.31 -37.52 3.08
C LYS A 110 29.20 -37.36 4.32
N ASP A 111 30.33 -36.68 4.14
CA ASP A 111 31.24 -36.34 5.23
C ASP A 111 30.59 -35.27 6.15
N ASP A 112 31.00 -35.35 7.43
CA ASP A 112 30.62 -34.34 8.42
C ASP A 112 31.31 -33.02 8.11
N TYR A 113 30.54 -31.94 8.25
CA TYR A 113 31.06 -30.58 8.17
C TYR A 113 30.71 -29.75 9.39
N LYS A 114 31.45 -28.67 9.62
CA LYS A 114 31.22 -27.75 10.72
C LYS A 114 30.31 -26.63 10.30
N VAL A 115 29.38 -26.25 11.19
CA VAL A 115 28.49 -25.09 11.05
C VAL A 115 28.65 -24.20 12.28
N LYS A 116 28.96 -22.92 12.05
CA LYS A 116 28.89 -21.88 13.08
C LYS A 116 27.59 -21.14 12.94
N LEU A 117 26.90 -20.91 14.03
CA LEU A 117 25.61 -20.24 14.10
C LEU A 117 25.74 -19.01 14.99
N SER A 118 25.24 -17.88 14.51
CA SER A 118 25.07 -16.66 15.28
C SER A 118 23.71 -16.08 14.96
N VAL A 119 22.89 -15.82 15.99
CA VAL A 119 21.54 -15.26 15.83
C VAL A 119 21.37 -14.15 16.84
N ALA A 120 21.03 -12.97 16.37
CA ALA A 120 20.62 -11.86 17.22
C ALA A 120 19.15 -11.56 16.97
N PHE A 121 18.39 -11.27 18.01
CA PHE A 121 16.99 -10.92 17.89
C PHE A 121 16.49 -10.07 19.04
N THR A 122 15.41 -9.37 18.79
CA THR A 122 14.57 -8.71 19.79
C THR A 122 13.13 -8.66 19.28
N PHE A 123 12.20 -8.32 20.15
CA PHE A 123 10.81 -8.09 19.76
C PHE A 123 10.49 -6.60 19.79
N SER A 124 9.69 -6.14 18.83
CA SER A 124 9.23 -4.75 18.69
C SER A 124 7.78 -4.74 18.21
N ASN A 125 7.01 -3.76 18.65
CA ASN A 125 5.66 -3.51 18.13
C ASN A 125 5.62 -2.42 17.04
N GLN A 126 6.77 -1.86 16.68
CA GLN A 126 6.89 -0.77 15.70
C GLN A 126 7.54 -1.20 14.39
N VAL A 127 8.52 -2.09 14.49
CA VAL A 127 9.32 -2.54 13.35
C VAL A 127 9.43 -4.05 13.33
N LYS A 128 9.55 -4.60 12.13
CA LYS A 128 9.89 -5.98 11.88
C LYS A 128 11.02 -6.08 10.89
N CYS A 129 11.93 -7.02 11.10
CA CYS A 129 13.03 -7.29 10.17
C CYS A 129 13.45 -8.74 10.31
N LEU A 130 13.57 -9.46 9.22
CA LEU A 130 14.11 -10.82 9.18
C LEU A 130 15.19 -10.88 8.11
N GLU A 131 16.43 -11.02 8.54
CA GLU A 131 17.58 -11.13 7.63
C GLU A 131 18.39 -12.39 7.91
N TYR A 132 18.75 -13.07 6.84
CA TYR A 132 19.49 -14.32 6.89
C TYR A 132 20.76 -14.21 6.08
N TYR A 133 21.88 -14.63 6.68
CA TYR A 133 23.19 -14.62 6.05
C TYR A 133 23.83 -16.00 6.13
N HIS A 134 24.55 -16.36 5.09
CA HIS A 134 25.36 -17.57 5.05
C HIS A 134 26.68 -17.32 4.33
N ASN A 135 27.80 -17.66 5.00
CA ASN A 135 29.16 -17.38 4.52
C ASN A 135 29.30 -15.91 4.05
N SER A 136 28.87 -14.98 4.88
CA SER A 136 28.81 -13.51 4.64
C SER A 136 27.94 -13.06 3.46
N SER A 137 27.19 -13.96 2.82
CA SER A 137 26.25 -13.61 1.75
C SER A 137 24.84 -13.44 2.29
N PHE A 138 24.17 -12.39 1.87
CA PHE A 138 22.76 -12.17 2.19
C PHE A 138 21.88 -13.17 1.43
N LEU A 139 20.97 -13.84 2.13
CA LEU A 139 20.05 -14.81 1.58
C LEU A 139 18.67 -14.13 1.38
N GLU A 140 18.47 -13.51 0.23
CA GLU A 140 17.24 -12.80 -0.11
C GLU A 140 15.97 -13.69 -0.01
N HIS A 141 16.14 -14.99 -0.26
CA HIS A 141 15.06 -15.98 -0.21
C HIS A 141 15.24 -16.98 0.95
N GLY A 142 16.04 -16.64 1.96
CA GLY A 142 16.21 -17.41 3.19
C GLY A 142 16.66 -18.87 2.98
N GLY A 143 15.72 -19.79 2.96
CA GLY A 143 15.99 -21.24 2.85
C GLY A 143 16.16 -21.90 4.22
N SER A 144 17.16 -22.79 4.36
CA SER A 144 17.37 -23.58 5.59
C SER A 144 17.40 -22.77 6.88
N PRO A 145 18.07 -21.59 6.98
CA PRO A 145 18.03 -20.75 8.19
C PRO A 145 16.64 -20.17 8.48
N GLU A 146 15.95 -19.71 7.47
CA GLU A 146 14.59 -19.18 7.61
C GLU A 146 13.62 -20.25 8.12
N ASP A 147 13.66 -21.43 7.52
CA ASP A 147 12.86 -22.58 7.95
C ASP A 147 13.14 -22.96 9.40
N ALA A 148 14.40 -22.91 9.83
CA ALA A 148 14.82 -23.22 11.19
C ALA A 148 14.23 -22.19 12.17
N VAL A 149 14.34 -20.90 11.87
CA VAL A 149 13.78 -19.81 12.68
C VAL A 149 12.25 -19.95 12.78
N LYS A 150 11.55 -20.14 11.65
CA LYS A 150 10.09 -20.36 11.64
C LYS A 150 9.67 -21.51 12.54
N SER A 151 10.35 -22.63 12.43
CA SER A 151 10.06 -23.84 13.23
C SER A 151 10.33 -23.63 14.72
N ALA A 152 11.50 -23.10 15.07
CA ALA A 152 11.93 -22.96 16.46
C ALA A 152 11.09 -21.94 17.23
N PHE A 153 10.93 -20.73 16.69
CA PHE A 153 10.16 -19.66 17.34
C PHE A 153 8.69 -20.04 17.49
N THR A 154 8.06 -20.57 16.43
CA THR A 154 6.67 -21.02 16.51
C THR A 154 6.50 -22.12 17.55
N SER A 155 7.40 -23.11 17.58
CA SER A 155 7.33 -24.22 18.53
C SER A 155 7.46 -23.75 19.97
N GLN A 156 8.48 -22.92 20.28
CA GLN A 156 8.77 -22.50 21.65
C GLN A 156 7.75 -21.51 22.20
N ILE A 157 7.31 -20.53 21.41
CA ILE A 157 6.27 -19.61 21.84
C ILE A 157 4.92 -20.34 22.01
N ASN A 158 4.58 -21.28 21.12
CA ASN A 158 3.38 -22.13 21.33
C ASN A 158 3.47 -22.97 22.61
N ALA A 159 4.63 -23.56 22.91
CA ALA A 159 4.84 -24.31 24.15
C ALA A 159 4.66 -23.41 25.37
N TYR A 160 5.23 -22.23 25.38
CA TYR A 160 5.08 -21.23 26.42
C TYR A 160 3.61 -20.80 26.64
N LEU A 161 2.91 -20.48 25.54
CA LEU A 161 1.50 -20.08 25.59
C LEU A 161 0.58 -21.18 26.12
N LYS A 162 0.86 -22.44 25.78
CA LYS A 162 0.12 -23.61 26.27
C LYS A 162 0.38 -23.88 27.75
N SER A 163 1.65 -23.92 28.18
CA SER A 163 2.02 -24.18 29.58
C SER A 163 1.50 -23.13 30.53
N ASN A 164 1.38 -21.88 30.09
CA ASN A 164 0.86 -20.77 30.88
C ASN A 164 -0.65 -20.50 30.68
N ASN A 165 -1.39 -21.39 30.01
CA ASN A 165 -2.85 -21.29 29.79
C ASN A 165 -3.28 -19.94 29.18
N LYS A 166 -2.48 -19.35 28.27
CA LYS A 166 -2.74 -18.04 27.66
C LYS A 166 -3.75 -18.11 26.50
N TYR A 167 -4.04 -19.29 25.95
CA TYR A 167 -5.03 -19.49 24.91
C TYR A 167 -6.46 -19.52 25.48
N LEU A 168 -7.40 -18.92 24.74
CA LEU A 168 -8.82 -19.04 25.05
C LEU A 168 -9.35 -20.45 24.69
N LYS A 169 -10.51 -20.81 25.23
CA LYS A 169 -11.15 -22.10 24.94
C LYS A 169 -11.39 -22.22 23.41
N ASN A 170 -10.89 -23.30 22.80
CA ASN A 170 -10.96 -23.57 21.36
C ASN A 170 -10.18 -22.59 20.47
N GLU A 171 -9.26 -21.80 21.03
CA GLU A 171 -8.39 -20.92 20.24
C GLU A 171 -7.33 -21.74 19.51
N LYS A 172 -7.16 -21.48 18.20
CA LYS A 172 -6.13 -22.15 17.39
C LYS A 172 -4.72 -21.73 17.84
N PRO A 173 -3.69 -22.57 17.66
CA PRO A 173 -2.30 -22.19 17.91
C PRO A 173 -1.88 -20.99 17.04
N ILE A 174 -0.84 -20.28 17.50
CA ILE A 174 -0.18 -19.23 16.69
C ILE A 174 0.51 -19.82 15.46
N THR A 175 0.70 -19.00 14.48
CA THR A 175 1.52 -19.27 13.28
C THR A 175 2.74 -18.38 13.29
N PHE A 176 3.73 -18.65 12.43
CA PHE A 176 4.91 -17.80 12.33
C PHE A 176 4.57 -16.37 11.92
N GLN A 177 3.53 -16.16 11.13
CA GLN A 177 3.06 -14.83 10.73
C GLN A 177 2.73 -13.93 11.94
N ASP A 178 2.18 -14.51 13.01
CA ASP A 178 1.85 -13.78 14.23
C ASP A 178 3.09 -13.33 15.00
N ILE A 179 4.20 -14.07 14.83
CA ILE A 179 5.52 -13.78 15.42
C ILE A 179 6.29 -12.79 14.54
N GLU A 180 6.29 -13.02 13.23
CA GLU A 180 7.00 -12.20 12.23
C GLU A 180 6.63 -10.71 12.37
N ASP A 181 5.38 -10.40 12.66
CA ASP A 181 4.90 -9.02 12.74
C ASP A 181 5.48 -8.21 13.91
N CYS A 182 6.17 -8.87 14.84
CA CYS A 182 6.84 -8.20 15.97
C CYS A 182 8.30 -8.66 16.18
N LEU A 183 8.87 -9.43 15.27
CA LEU A 183 10.23 -9.98 15.40
C LEU A 183 11.23 -9.16 14.57
N VAL A 184 12.31 -8.73 15.22
CA VAL A 184 13.53 -8.22 14.59
C VAL A 184 14.62 -9.26 14.79
N LEU A 185 15.06 -9.92 13.74
CA LEU A 185 16.02 -11.03 13.79
C LEU A 185 17.00 -10.96 12.65
N VAL A 186 18.26 -11.12 12.98
CA VAL A 186 19.36 -11.32 12.02
C VAL A 186 20.10 -12.60 12.37
N SER A 187 20.24 -13.50 11.41
CA SER A 187 21.03 -14.71 11.58
C SER A 187 22.20 -14.76 10.61
N SER A 188 23.35 -15.18 11.10
CA SER A 188 24.55 -15.43 10.31
C SER A 188 25.05 -16.84 10.57
N SER A 189 25.23 -17.62 9.52
CA SER A 189 25.77 -18.99 9.59
C SER A 189 26.96 -19.13 8.68
N PHE A 190 27.93 -19.97 9.12
CA PHE A 190 29.10 -20.34 8.33
C PHE A 190 29.20 -21.83 8.25
N SER A 191 29.45 -22.36 7.07
CA SER A 191 29.74 -23.77 6.88
C SER A 191 30.82 -24.00 5.81
N THR A 192 31.52 -25.12 5.93
CA THR A 192 32.53 -25.55 4.94
C THR A 192 31.90 -26.21 3.71
N GLN A 193 30.64 -26.63 3.82
CA GLN A 193 29.87 -27.21 2.72
C GLN A 193 28.53 -26.48 2.61
N THR A 194 28.20 -25.97 1.41
CA THR A 194 26.99 -25.21 1.16
C THR A 194 26.30 -25.73 -0.09
N SER A 195 25.01 -26.01 0.04
CA SER A 195 24.10 -26.32 -1.09
C SER A 195 23.17 -25.16 -1.35
N TYR A 196 23.35 -24.48 -2.47
CA TYR A 196 22.46 -23.38 -2.88
C TYR A 196 21.28 -23.90 -3.68
N ALA A 197 20.13 -23.26 -3.51
CA ALA A 197 18.91 -23.58 -4.27
C ALA A 197 19.07 -23.30 -5.78
N ASN A 198 19.89 -22.29 -6.13
CA ASN A 198 20.15 -21.87 -7.51
C ASN A 198 21.49 -21.14 -7.63
N GLN A 199 21.88 -20.82 -8.88
CA GLN A 199 23.14 -20.14 -9.18
C GLN A 199 23.24 -18.73 -8.60
N THR A 200 22.12 -18.07 -8.29
CA THR A 200 22.12 -16.71 -7.70
C THR A 200 22.55 -16.67 -6.25
N LYS A 201 22.65 -17.84 -5.59
CA LYS A 201 23.10 -18.01 -4.19
C LYS A 201 22.24 -17.26 -3.15
N LYS A 202 20.98 -16.99 -3.48
CA LYS A 202 20.04 -16.24 -2.63
C LYS A 202 19.31 -17.11 -1.59
N ALA A 203 19.44 -18.42 -1.64
CA ALA A 203 18.90 -19.37 -0.66
C ALA A 203 19.77 -20.60 -0.56
N ILE A 204 19.85 -21.21 0.64
CA ILE A 204 20.54 -22.49 0.88
C ILE A 204 19.55 -23.58 1.25
N THR A 205 19.89 -24.84 0.91
CA THR A 205 19.01 -26.02 1.06
C THR A 205 19.60 -27.12 1.94
N ASN A 206 20.68 -26.83 2.67
CA ASN A 206 21.33 -27.80 3.54
C ASN A 206 20.39 -28.29 4.66
N LYS A 207 20.08 -29.57 4.66
CA LYS A 207 19.20 -30.22 5.63
C LYS A 207 19.80 -30.15 7.06
N PHE A 208 21.08 -30.46 7.20
CA PHE A 208 21.74 -30.41 8.49
C PHE A 208 21.77 -29.00 9.09
N ILE A 209 21.97 -27.95 8.28
CA ILE A 209 21.91 -26.57 8.77
C ILE A 209 20.53 -26.23 9.33
N LYS A 210 19.45 -26.64 8.63
CA LYS A 210 18.08 -26.49 9.12
C LYS A 210 17.86 -27.21 10.45
N GLU A 211 18.23 -28.47 10.54
CA GLU A 211 18.03 -29.32 11.72
C GLU A 211 18.79 -28.77 12.92
N CYS A 212 20.14 -28.61 12.77
CA CYS A 212 20.99 -28.16 13.86
C CYS A 212 20.65 -26.75 14.35
N MET A 213 20.26 -25.84 13.44
CA MET A 213 19.85 -24.48 13.80
C MET A 213 18.49 -24.50 14.50
N THR A 214 17.56 -25.35 14.07
CA THR A 214 16.26 -25.52 14.74
C THR A 214 16.43 -25.99 16.19
N GLU A 215 17.26 -27.02 16.42
CA GLU A 215 17.55 -27.53 17.76
C GLU A 215 18.28 -26.50 18.63
N PHE A 216 19.26 -25.83 18.05
CA PHE A 216 20.04 -24.80 18.71
C PHE A 216 19.13 -23.65 19.18
N LEU A 217 18.24 -23.16 18.30
CA LEU A 217 17.29 -22.08 18.63
C LEU A 217 16.25 -22.54 19.65
N LYS A 218 15.69 -23.73 19.52
CA LYS A 218 14.72 -24.24 20.49
C LYS A 218 15.30 -24.30 21.90
N HIS A 219 16.50 -24.83 22.03
CA HIS A 219 17.19 -24.94 23.33
C HIS A 219 17.46 -23.55 23.95
N ASN A 220 18.02 -22.63 23.17
CA ASN A 220 18.35 -21.31 23.69
C ASN A 220 17.10 -20.46 23.99
N LEU A 221 16.03 -20.57 23.17
CA LEU A 221 14.76 -19.90 23.45
C LEU A 221 14.08 -20.44 24.71
N GLU A 222 14.15 -21.75 24.95
CA GLU A 222 13.62 -22.34 26.18
C GLU A 222 14.33 -21.77 27.42
N ILE A 223 15.65 -21.71 27.41
CA ILE A 223 16.47 -21.12 28.49
C ILE A 223 16.09 -19.64 28.64
N TYR A 224 16.06 -18.89 27.54
CA TYR A 224 15.73 -17.46 27.55
C TYR A 224 14.37 -17.17 28.18
N PHE A 225 13.33 -17.94 27.88
CA PHE A 225 12.00 -17.77 28.47
C PHE A 225 11.94 -18.11 29.96
N ILE A 226 12.81 -19.02 30.42
CA ILE A 226 12.92 -19.36 31.85
C ILE A 226 13.68 -18.26 32.61
N GLU A 227 14.76 -17.76 32.04
CA GLU A 227 15.61 -16.73 32.67
C GLU A 227 15.02 -15.34 32.63
N ASN A 228 14.15 -15.04 31.64
CA ASN A 228 13.54 -13.72 31.44
C ASN A 228 12.02 -13.79 31.38
N PRO A 229 11.35 -14.14 32.50
CA PRO A 229 9.90 -14.37 32.53
C PRO A 229 9.09 -13.13 32.15
N ASP A 230 9.53 -11.92 32.51
CA ASP A 230 8.84 -10.68 32.18
C ASP A 230 8.88 -10.40 30.67
N GLU A 231 9.99 -10.69 30.01
CA GLU A 231 10.11 -10.55 28.55
C GLU A 231 9.29 -11.63 27.85
N ALA A 232 9.31 -12.87 28.35
CA ALA A 232 8.49 -13.95 27.82
C ALA A 232 6.98 -13.62 27.85
N VAL A 233 6.51 -12.96 28.94
CA VAL A 233 5.12 -12.48 29.02
C VAL A 233 4.83 -11.41 27.95
N LYS A 234 5.70 -10.41 27.78
CA LYS A 234 5.54 -9.35 26.77
C LYS A 234 5.49 -9.93 25.35
N ILE A 235 6.38 -10.89 25.03
CA ILE A 235 6.39 -11.58 23.74
C ILE A 235 5.07 -12.33 23.53
N ALA A 236 4.63 -13.11 24.52
CA ALA A 236 3.41 -13.89 24.46
C ALA A 236 2.18 -13.01 24.24
N GLU A 237 2.09 -11.89 24.94
CA GLU A 237 0.98 -10.93 24.81
C GLU A 237 0.97 -10.26 23.46
N GLN A 238 2.13 -9.78 22.96
CA GLN A 238 2.21 -9.15 21.64
C GLN A 238 1.86 -10.13 20.51
N VAL A 239 2.37 -11.35 20.56
CA VAL A 239 2.08 -12.39 19.56
C VAL A 239 0.59 -12.76 19.55
N LEU A 240 -0.05 -12.83 20.72
CA LEU A 240 -1.50 -13.06 20.81
C LEU A 240 -2.32 -11.87 20.29
N VAL A 241 -1.87 -10.64 20.53
CA VAL A 241 -2.49 -9.43 19.95
C VAL A 241 -2.42 -9.49 18.44
N ASN A 242 -1.26 -9.78 17.85
CA ASN A 242 -1.06 -9.91 16.40
C ASN A 242 -1.99 -11.01 15.84
N LYS A 243 -2.00 -12.19 16.44
CA LYS A 243 -2.86 -13.31 16.04
C LYS A 243 -4.35 -12.93 16.05
N ARG A 244 -4.83 -12.40 17.17
CA ARG A 244 -6.26 -12.05 17.34
C ARG A 244 -6.67 -10.94 16.40
N SER A 245 -5.80 -9.98 16.15
CA SER A 245 -6.01 -8.92 15.15
C SER A 245 -6.10 -9.50 13.74
N ARG A 246 -5.18 -10.37 13.36
CA ARG A 246 -5.20 -11.07 12.06
C ARG A 246 -6.44 -11.94 11.89
N GLU A 247 -6.80 -12.75 12.90
CA GLU A 247 -8.00 -13.61 12.85
C GLU A 247 -9.29 -12.80 12.79
N LYS A 248 -9.36 -11.67 13.50
CA LYS A 248 -10.49 -10.74 13.44
C LYS A 248 -10.62 -10.13 12.04
N ALA A 249 -9.52 -9.67 11.48
CA ALA A 249 -9.49 -9.14 10.11
C ALA A 249 -9.91 -10.20 9.08
N GLU A 250 -9.41 -11.43 9.21
CA GLU A 250 -9.77 -12.54 8.33
C GLU A 250 -11.25 -12.94 8.46
N LYS A 251 -11.77 -13.00 9.70
CA LYS A 251 -13.17 -13.27 9.93
C LYS A 251 -14.07 -12.19 9.34
N SER A 252 -13.75 -10.93 9.58
CA SER A 252 -14.47 -9.79 8.99
C SER A 252 -14.45 -9.87 7.46
N ARG A 253 -13.33 -10.28 6.88
CA ARG A 253 -13.15 -10.50 5.45
C ARG A 253 -14.04 -11.63 4.91
N ILE A 254 -14.07 -12.79 5.60
CA ILE A 254 -14.90 -13.94 5.21
C ILE A 254 -16.39 -13.61 5.34
N ASP A 255 -16.79 -12.94 6.43
CA ASP A 255 -18.16 -12.51 6.65
C ASP A 255 -18.58 -11.48 5.59
N LEU A 256 -17.67 -10.59 5.21
CA LEU A 256 -17.85 -9.66 4.12
C LEU A 256 -18.04 -10.39 2.79
N LYS A 257 -17.17 -11.37 2.48
CA LYS A 257 -17.26 -12.19 1.28
C LYS A 257 -18.60 -12.95 1.22
N LYS A 258 -19.05 -13.51 2.36
CA LYS A 258 -20.36 -14.19 2.43
C LYS A 258 -21.52 -13.22 2.23
N LYS A 259 -21.47 -12.02 2.81
CA LYS A 259 -22.50 -10.99 2.63
C LYS A 259 -22.55 -10.51 1.19
N LEU A 260 -21.39 -10.26 0.56
CA LEU A 260 -21.30 -9.87 -0.84
C LEU A 260 -21.75 -11.00 -1.79
N ALA A 261 -21.38 -12.24 -1.51
CA ALA A 261 -21.84 -13.40 -2.30
C ALA A 261 -23.35 -13.62 -2.18
N GLY A 262 -23.92 -13.39 -1.00
CA GLY A 262 -25.37 -13.48 -0.79
C GLY A 262 -26.16 -12.27 -1.29
N SER A 263 -25.50 -11.11 -1.52
CA SER A 263 -26.16 -9.89 -2.03
C SER A 263 -26.04 -9.72 -3.56
N ILE A 264 -25.31 -10.60 -4.24
CA ILE A 264 -25.21 -10.63 -5.71
C ILE A 264 -26.44 -11.34 -6.36
N ASP A 265 -27.48 -11.55 -5.62
CA ASP A 265 -28.76 -11.82 -6.25
C ASP A 265 -29.30 -10.50 -6.88
N LEU A 266 -28.90 -10.30 -8.14
CA LEU A 266 -29.16 -9.11 -8.97
C LEU A 266 -30.67 -8.88 -9.24
N SER A 267 -31.52 -9.72 -8.69
CA SER A 267 -32.98 -9.66 -8.87
C SER A 267 -33.69 -8.72 -7.88
N ASN A 268 -33.06 -8.27 -6.82
CA ASN A 268 -33.69 -7.35 -5.87
C ASN A 268 -33.50 -5.90 -6.33
N GLN A 269 -34.59 -5.30 -6.73
CA GLN A 269 -34.73 -3.93 -7.17
C GLN A 269 -34.01 -2.95 -6.24
N VAL A 270 -32.93 -2.34 -6.74
CA VAL A 270 -32.35 -1.16 -6.10
C VAL A 270 -33.39 -0.06 -6.18
N GLN A 271 -33.82 0.44 -5.01
CA GLN A 271 -34.85 1.46 -4.96
C GLN A 271 -34.41 2.71 -5.71
N LYS A 272 -35.30 3.26 -6.54
CA LYS A 272 -35.09 4.48 -7.32
C LYS A 272 -34.02 4.42 -8.41
N PHE A 273 -33.40 3.27 -8.65
CA PHE A 273 -32.57 3.09 -9.83
C PHE A 273 -33.46 3.00 -11.08
N VAL A 274 -33.11 3.77 -12.09
CA VAL A 274 -33.79 3.79 -13.38
C VAL A 274 -32.84 3.37 -14.47
N ASP A 275 -32.96 2.12 -14.93
CA ASP A 275 -32.09 1.56 -15.94
C ASP A 275 -32.37 2.13 -17.36
N CYS A 276 -31.42 1.89 -18.27
CA CYS A 276 -31.58 2.18 -19.70
C CYS A 276 -32.00 0.91 -20.45
N ARG A 277 -32.47 1.10 -21.70
CA ARG A 277 -33.00 -0.01 -22.52
C ARG A 277 -31.90 -0.82 -23.22
N SER A 278 -30.84 -0.15 -23.66
CA SER A 278 -29.75 -0.78 -24.39
C SER A 278 -29.05 -1.85 -23.58
N LYS A 279 -28.72 -2.97 -24.24
CA LYS A 279 -27.86 -4.01 -23.71
C LYS A 279 -26.41 -3.88 -24.18
N ASP A 280 -26.12 -2.96 -25.08
CA ASP A 280 -24.78 -2.69 -25.60
C ASP A 280 -23.97 -1.93 -24.55
N LEU A 281 -23.06 -2.65 -23.90
CA LEU A 281 -22.20 -2.11 -22.83
C LEU A 281 -21.32 -0.94 -23.32
N SER A 282 -20.98 -0.88 -24.60
CA SER A 282 -20.14 0.18 -25.16
C SER A 282 -20.79 1.57 -25.16
N GLN A 283 -22.11 1.62 -25.04
CA GLN A 283 -22.89 2.86 -25.07
C GLN A 283 -23.48 3.25 -23.72
N ARG A 284 -23.62 2.28 -22.79
CA ARG A 284 -24.34 2.48 -21.53
C ARG A 284 -23.62 3.44 -20.60
N GLU A 285 -24.36 4.41 -20.06
CA GLU A 285 -23.88 5.40 -19.12
C GLU A 285 -24.71 5.37 -17.84
N LEU A 286 -24.02 5.43 -16.68
CA LEU A 286 -24.65 5.52 -15.37
C LEU A 286 -24.46 6.94 -14.82
N TYR A 287 -25.56 7.66 -14.62
CA TYR A 287 -25.56 8.94 -13.92
C TYR A 287 -25.84 8.73 -12.42
N ILE A 288 -24.95 9.20 -11.58
CA ILE A 288 -25.10 9.26 -10.12
C ILE A 288 -25.46 10.70 -9.79
N VAL A 289 -26.70 10.95 -9.36
CA VAL A 289 -27.23 12.30 -9.19
C VAL A 289 -27.51 12.62 -7.73
N GLU A 290 -27.48 13.91 -7.38
CA GLU A 290 -27.73 14.39 -6.03
C GLU A 290 -29.22 14.50 -5.73
N GLY A 291 -29.71 13.61 -4.89
CA GLY A 291 -31.07 13.65 -4.35
C GLY A 291 -32.17 13.24 -5.30
N ASP A 292 -33.38 13.20 -4.75
CA ASP A 292 -34.59 12.79 -5.46
C ASP A 292 -35.11 13.87 -6.43
N SER A 293 -34.81 15.13 -6.14
CA SER A 293 -35.22 16.27 -7.01
C SER A 293 -34.45 16.20 -8.34
N ALA A 294 -33.14 16.05 -8.28
CA ALA A 294 -32.32 15.88 -9.48
C ALA A 294 -32.66 14.60 -10.26
N LEU A 295 -33.04 13.51 -9.57
CA LEU A 295 -33.53 12.30 -10.24
C LEU A 295 -34.74 12.61 -11.15
N GLY A 296 -35.67 13.46 -10.70
CA GLY A 296 -36.84 13.84 -11.48
C GLY A 296 -36.47 14.54 -12.80
N SER A 297 -35.65 15.60 -12.71
CA SER A 297 -35.20 16.38 -13.85
C SER A 297 -34.35 15.57 -14.82
N VAL A 298 -33.34 14.80 -14.30
CA VAL A 298 -32.49 13.95 -15.12
C VAL A 298 -33.28 12.82 -15.79
N LYS A 299 -34.25 12.23 -15.12
CA LYS A 299 -35.12 11.19 -15.71
C LYS A 299 -35.93 11.70 -16.93
N MET A 300 -36.33 12.95 -16.90
CA MET A 300 -37.03 13.58 -18.01
C MET A 300 -36.09 14.00 -19.13
N ALA A 301 -34.90 14.43 -18.81
CA ALA A 301 -33.90 14.96 -19.74
C ALA A 301 -33.04 13.88 -20.44
N ARG A 302 -32.88 12.70 -19.82
CA ARG A 302 -31.98 11.65 -20.29
C ARG A 302 -32.41 10.98 -21.59
N ASN A 303 -31.46 10.45 -22.33
CA ASN A 303 -31.78 9.47 -23.36
C ASN A 303 -32.00 8.10 -22.71
N ALA A 304 -33.26 7.66 -22.64
CA ALA A 304 -33.63 6.40 -21.98
C ALA A 304 -33.06 5.14 -22.70
N GLU A 305 -32.53 5.28 -23.92
CA GLU A 305 -31.94 4.17 -24.64
C GLU A 305 -30.63 3.70 -23.96
N PHE A 306 -29.71 4.63 -23.63
CA PHE A 306 -28.41 4.25 -23.13
C PHE A 306 -28.00 4.90 -21.79
N GLN A 307 -28.79 5.84 -21.25
CA GLN A 307 -28.50 6.52 -19.98
C GLN A 307 -29.39 6.00 -18.86
N ALA A 308 -28.74 5.46 -17.82
CA ALA A 308 -29.35 5.06 -16.56
C ALA A 308 -29.08 6.10 -15.48
N VAL A 309 -29.89 6.15 -14.44
CA VAL A 309 -29.73 7.11 -13.35
C VAL A 309 -30.02 6.49 -12.00
N ILE A 310 -29.23 6.84 -10.99
CA ILE A 310 -29.41 6.50 -9.58
C ILE A 310 -29.19 7.73 -8.70
N PRO A 311 -30.12 8.04 -7.77
CA PRO A 311 -29.95 9.17 -6.84
C PRO A 311 -29.14 8.76 -5.63
N VAL A 312 -28.32 9.69 -5.12
CA VAL A 312 -27.64 9.62 -3.83
C VAL A 312 -28.28 10.60 -2.88
N ARG A 313 -28.79 10.13 -1.73
CA ARG A 313 -29.48 10.97 -0.77
C ARG A 313 -28.50 11.56 0.24
N GLY A 314 -28.17 12.84 0.07
CA GLY A 314 -27.29 13.57 0.96
C GLY A 314 -25.84 13.05 0.96
N LYS A 315 -25.07 13.49 1.94
CA LYS A 315 -23.65 13.14 2.09
C LYS A 315 -23.50 11.67 2.45
N ILE A 316 -22.88 10.89 1.58
CA ILE A 316 -22.60 9.47 1.87
C ILE A 316 -21.48 9.32 2.88
N LEU A 317 -21.35 8.11 3.44
CA LEU A 317 -20.29 7.78 4.40
C LEU A 317 -18.90 8.00 3.79
N ASN A 318 -18.02 8.67 4.56
CA ASN A 318 -16.62 8.77 4.16
C ASN A 318 -15.95 7.37 4.25
N CYS A 319 -15.74 6.76 3.10
CA CYS A 319 -15.20 5.40 2.99
C CYS A 319 -13.74 5.28 3.39
N LEU A 320 -12.95 6.37 3.44
CA LEU A 320 -11.57 6.31 3.93
C LEU A 320 -11.49 6.16 5.45
N LYS A 321 -12.41 6.80 6.19
CA LYS A 321 -12.46 6.74 7.66
C LYS A 321 -13.26 5.56 8.20
N ALA A 322 -14.19 5.04 7.43
CA ALA A 322 -15.09 4.01 7.89
C ALA A 322 -14.48 2.61 7.73
N ASP A 323 -14.73 1.76 8.73
CA ASP A 323 -14.45 0.34 8.63
C ASP A 323 -15.33 -0.32 7.56
N TYR A 324 -14.84 -1.37 6.93
CA TYR A 324 -15.59 -2.12 5.91
C TYR A 324 -16.95 -2.61 6.40
N ASP A 325 -17.08 -3.00 7.67
CA ASP A 325 -18.36 -3.41 8.26
C ASP A 325 -19.41 -2.28 8.26
N LYS A 326 -18.99 -1.04 8.45
CA LYS A 326 -19.88 0.14 8.37
C LYS A 326 -20.21 0.49 6.93
N ILE A 327 -19.20 0.41 6.04
CA ILE A 327 -19.35 0.68 4.62
C ILE A 327 -20.42 -0.23 4.01
N PHE A 328 -20.33 -1.55 4.25
CA PHE A 328 -21.25 -2.52 3.66
C PHE A 328 -22.59 -2.68 4.40
N LYS A 329 -22.78 -1.99 5.53
CA LYS A 329 -24.09 -1.78 6.15
C LYS A 329 -24.82 -0.53 5.59
N ASN A 330 -24.11 0.32 4.89
CA ASN A 330 -24.69 1.51 4.29
C ASN A 330 -25.41 1.15 2.99
N GLU A 331 -26.74 1.31 2.98
CA GLU A 331 -27.60 0.95 1.85
C GLU A 331 -27.24 1.70 0.58
N ILE A 332 -26.89 2.98 0.66
CA ILE A 332 -26.54 3.80 -0.51
C ILE A 332 -25.29 3.26 -1.20
N ILE A 333 -24.25 2.93 -0.41
CA ILE A 333 -22.99 2.37 -0.93
C ILE A 333 -23.23 1.00 -1.54
N THR A 334 -23.97 0.14 -0.85
CA THR A 334 -24.26 -1.22 -1.37
C THR A 334 -25.09 -1.17 -2.63
N ASP A 335 -26.03 -0.26 -2.74
CA ASP A 335 -26.85 -0.07 -3.95
C ASP A 335 -26.03 0.47 -5.13
N LEU A 336 -25.12 1.43 -4.89
CA LEU A 336 -24.18 1.90 -5.91
C LEU A 336 -23.31 0.75 -6.44
N ILE A 337 -22.72 -0.06 -5.55
CA ILE A 337 -21.90 -1.22 -5.94
C ILE A 337 -22.71 -2.24 -6.75
N LYS A 338 -23.95 -2.55 -6.36
CA LYS A 338 -24.82 -3.45 -7.11
C LYS A 338 -25.14 -2.91 -8.51
N VAL A 339 -25.42 -1.62 -8.62
CA VAL A 339 -25.73 -0.98 -9.91
C VAL A 339 -24.50 -0.93 -10.81
N ILE A 340 -23.32 -0.63 -10.26
CA ILE A 340 -22.05 -0.65 -11.00
C ILE A 340 -21.75 -2.05 -11.54
N GLY A 341 -21.93 -3.10 -10.74
CA GLY A 341 -21.97 -4.49 -11.16
C GLY A 341 -20.64 -5.24 -11.16
N CYS A 342 -19.50 -4.56 -11.08
CA CYS A 342 -18.17 -5.21 -11.17
C CYS A 342 -17.62 -5.73 -9.83
N GLY A 343 -18.38 -5.63 -8.72
CA GLY A 343 -17.92 -6.05 -7.40
C GLY A 343 -17.02 -5.02 -6.73
N VAL A 344 -16.18 -5.45 -5.78
CA VAL A 344 -15.36 -4.60 -4.91
C VAL A 344 -13.92 -5.10 -4.86
N GLU A 345 -12.97 -4.17 -4.93
CA GLU A 345 -11.55 -4.41 -4.70
C GLU A 345 -11.21 -4.12 -3.24
N VAL A 346 -10.90 -5.14 -2.46
CA VAL A 346 -10.41 -4.94 -1.09
C VAL A 346 -8.90 -5.11 -1.08
N LYS A 347 -8.15 -4.01 -1.04
CA LYS A 347 -6.70 -4.05 -0.83
C LYS A 347 -6.43 -4.35 0.65
N THR A 348 -6.06 -5.59 0.97
CA THR A 348 -5.44 -5.93 2.26
C THR A 348 -3.95 -6.03 2.06
N GLY A 349 -3.14 -5.31 2.88
CA GLY A 349 -1.69 -5.32 2.76
C GLY A 349 -1.12 -6.74 2.77
N LYS A 350 -0.20 -7.03 1.85
CA LYS A 350 0.62 -8.25 1.66
C LYS A 350 -0.06 -9.54 1.19
N ASN A 351 -1.35 -9.77 1.32
CA ASN A 351 -1.99 -10.95 0.73
C ASN A 351 -2.87 -10.55 -0.45
N LYS A 352 -2.37 -10.87 -1.65
CA LYS A 352 -3.10 -10.78 -2.90
C LYS A 352 -4.40 -11.59 -2.80
N GLU A 353 -5.50 -10.98 -3.34
CA GLU A 353 -6.69 -11.68 -3.79
C GLU A 353 -7.74 -12.07 -2.74
N ILE A 354 -8.49 -11.05 -2.27
CA ILE A 354 -9.93 -11.21 -2.16
C ILE A 354 -10.57 -9.98 -2.81
N SER A 355 -10.41 -9.94 -4.07
CA SER A 355 -11.21 -9.11 -4.92
C SER A 355 -12.35 -9.96 -5.45
N MET A 356 -13.60 -9.62 -5.09
CA MET A 356 -14.75 -10.06 -5.85
C MET A 356 -14.96 -9.15 -7.07
N PHE A 357 -13.94 -8.37 -7.40
CA PHE A 357 -13.92 -7.47 -8.53
C PHE A 357 -13.66 -8.27 -9.81
N ASN A 358 -14.56 -8.11 -10.76
CA ASN A 358 -14.36 -8.57 -12.13
C ASN A 358 -14.81 -7.46 -13.08
N LEU A 359 -13.86 -6.90 -13.81
CA LEU A 359 -14.13 -5.82 -14.76
C LEU A 359 -15.10 -6.24 -15.87
N ASP A 360 -15.08 -7.51 -16.29
CA ASP A 360 -15.98 -8.03 -17.31
C ASP A 360 -17.47 -7.97 -16.91
N ASN A 361 -17.73 -7.85 -15.60
CA ASN A 361 -19.05 -7.68 -15.06
C ASN A 361 -19.48 -6.20 -14.97
N LEU A 362 -18.61 -5.26 -15.34
CA LEU A 362 -18.94 -3.84 -15.38
C LEU A 362 -20.09 -3.59 -16.39
N ARG A 363 -21.14 -2.92 -15.95
CA ARG A 363 -22.36 -2.72 -16.74
C ARG A 363 -22.37 -1.40 -17.52
N TRP A 364 -21.32 -0.60 -17.41
CA TRP A 364 -21.30 0.80 -17.86
C TRP A 364 -20.02 1.15 -18.61
N ASN A 365 -20.18 1.85 -19.74
CA ASN A 365 -19.06 2.47 -20.44
C ASN A 365 -18.57 3.75 -19.74
N LYS A 366 -19.51 4.48 -19.14
CA LYS A 366 -19.20 5.67 -18.33
C LYS A 366 -20.01 5.68 -17.05
N ILE A 367 -19.37 6.08 -15.96
CA ILE A 367 -19.98 6.38 -14.67
C ILE A 367 -19.83 7.88 -14.47
N VAL A 368 -20.93 8.60 -14.53
CA VAL A 368 -20.96 10.07 -14.53
C VAL A 368 -21.51 10.56 -13.20
N ILE A 369 -20.70 11.28 -12.44
CA ILE A 369 -21.10 11.95 -11.20
C ILE A 369 -21.67 13.29 -11.58
N CYS A 370 -22.93 13.53 -11.22
CA CYS A 370 -23.67 14.74 -11.55
C CYS A 370 -24.30 15.30 -10.26
N THR A 371 -23.65 16.31 -9.67
CA THR A 371 -24.04 16.97 -8.42
C THR A 371 -24.28 18.44 -8.67
N ASP A 372 -24.98 19.11 -7.76
CA ASP A 372 -25.18 20.54 -7.79
C ASP A 372 -23.83 21.28 -7.84
N ALA A 373 -23.82 22.47 -8.41
CA ALA A 373 -22.62 23.28 -8.56
C ALA A 373 -22.38 24.19 -7.33
N ASP A 374 -22.64 23.68 -6.15
CA ASP A 374 -22.44 24.36 -4.87
C ASP A 374 -21.49 23.56 -3.96
N VAL A 375 -21.21 24.10 -2.77
CA VAL A 375 -20.28 23.48 -1.80
C VAL A 375 -20.76 22.12 -1.30
N ASP A 376 -22.06 21.90 -1.19
CA ASP A 376 -22.62 20.62 -0.77
C ASP A 376 -22.50 19.57 -1.89
N GLY A 377 -22.80 19.96 -3.13
CA GLY A 377 -22.59 19.11 -4.30
C GLY A 377 -21.13 18.73 -4.51
N PHE A 378 -20.19 19.66 -4.31
CA PHE A 378 -18.75 19.36 -4.36
C PHE A 378 -18.32 18.37 -3.26
N HIS A 379 -18.91 18.48 -2.07
CA HIS A 379 -18.67 17.53 -0.99
C HIS A 379 -19.21 16.13 -1.33
N ILE A 380 -20.44 16.03 -1.83
CA ILE A 380 -21.05 14.76 -2.24
C ILE A 380 -20.23 14.11 -3.37
N ARG A 381 -19.82 14.88 -4.38
CA ARG A 381 -18.93 14.45 -5.45
C ARG A 381 -17.64 13.85 -4.91
N THR A 382 -16.99 14.54 -3.98
CA THR A 382 -15.75 14.09 -3.34
C THR A 382 -15.95 12.79 -2.57
N LEU A 383 -17.07 12.63 -1.85
CA LEU A 383 -17.38 11.41 -1.12
C LEU A 383 -17.67 10.22 -2.07
N ILE A 384 -18.33 10.46 -3.21
CA ILE A 384 -18.52 9.42 -4.24
C ILE A 384 -17.18 9.01 -4.85
N LEU A 385 -16.32 9.97 -5.20
CA LEU A 385 -14.97 9.67 -5.68
C LEU A 385 -14.15 8.88 -4.65
N THR A 386 -14.25 9.25 -3.37
CA THR A 386 -13.62 8.53 -2.26
C THR A 386 -14.10 7.09 -2.15
N MET A 387 -15.40 6.86 -2.32
CA MET A 387 -15.99 5.53 -2.36
C MET A 387 -15.41 4.71 -3.54
N LEU A 388 -15.41 5.28 -4.74
CA LEU A 388 -14.86 4.63 -5.94
C LEU A 388 -13.36 4.33 -5.78
N TYR A 389 -12.59 5.29 -5.29
CA TYR A 389 -11.15 5.14 -5.02
C TYR A 389 -10.87 4.02 -4.02
N ARG A 390 -11.66 3.93 -2.94
CA ARG A 390 -11.47 2.92 -1.89
C ARG A 390 -11.92 1.52 -2.28
N LEU A 391 -13.04 1.42 -3.01
CA LEU A 391 -13.74 0.16 -3.24
C LEU A 391 -13.55 -0.41 -4.65
N VAL A 392 -13.28 0.43 -5.63
CA VAL A 392 -13.13 0.04 -7.04
C VAL A 392 -12.14 0.94 -7.80
N PRO A 393 -10.89 1.10 -7.29
CA PRO A 393 -9.90 2.01 -7.86
C PRO A 393 -9.62 1.76 -9.34
N THR A 394 -9.68 0.51 -9.80
CA THR A 394 -9.49 0.16 -11.22
C THR A 394 -10.45 0.92 -12.15
N LEU A 395 -11.64 1.33 -11.70
CA LEU A 395 -12.56 2.12 -12.54
C LEU A 395 -12.04 3.52 -12.79
N ILE A 396 -11.36 4.12 -11.81
CA ILE A 396 -10.69 5.42 -11.95
C ILE A 396 -9.45 5.26 -12.82
N GLU A 397 -8.58 4.31 -12.50
CA GLU A 397 -7.34 4.03 -13.24
C GLU A 397 -7.56 3.76 -14.74
N LYS A 398 -8.68 3.11 -15.07
CA LYS A 398 -9.05 2.81 -16.47
C LYS A 398 -9.93 3.85 -17.13
N GLY A 399 -10.23 4.97 -16.44
CA GLY A 399 -10.92 6.11 -17.01
C GLY A 399 -12.41 5.88 -17.28
N TYR A 400 -13.10 5.09 -16.46
CA TYR A 400 -14.55 4.91 -16.53
C TYR A 400 -15.34 5.98 -15.80
N VAL A 401 -14.68 6.81 -14.97
CA VAL A 401 -15.32 7.78 -14.07
C VAL A 401 -15.23 9.19 -14.65
N TYR A 402 -16.36 9.87 -14.66
CA TYR A 402 -16.50 11.22 -15.20
C TYR A 402 -17.27 12.10 -14.22
N ILE A 403 -17.04 13.40 -14.28
CA ILE A 403 -17.86 14.44 -13.64
C ILE A 403 -18.61 15.20 -14.74
N ALA A 404 -19.92 15.36 -14.60
CA ALA A 404 -20.68 16.24 -15.45
C ALA A 404 -20.55 17.68 -14.94
N GLU A 405 -20.19 18.61 -15.83
CA GLU A 405 -20.26 20.04 -15.54
C GLU A 405 -21.66 20.55 -15.79
N SER A 406 -22.25 21.13 -14.77
CA SER A 406 -23.56 21.84 -14.89
C SER A 406 -23.30 23.33 -14.99
N PRO A 407 -24.02 24.06 -15.85
CA PRO A 407 -23.85 25.50 -15.99
C PRO A 407 -24.29 26.22 -14.71
N LEU A 408 -23.52 27.25 -14.32
CA LEU A 408 -23.84 28.13 -13.20
C LEU A 408 -24.81 29.22 -13.60
N PHE A 409 -24.81 29.62 -14.87
CA PHE A 409 -25.66 30.73 -15.38
C PHE A 409 -26.33 30.34 -16.68
N GLU A 410 -27.60 30.64 -16.74
CA GLU A 410 -28.39 30.68 -17.95
C GLU A 410 -28.61 32.12 -18.36
N ILE A 411 -28.26 32.50 -19.58
CA ILE A 411 -28.38 33.86 -20.12
C ILE A 411 -29.27 33.79 -21.33
N THR A 412 -30.49 34.23 -21.18
CA THR A 412 -31.55 34.17 -22.22
C THR A 412 -31.70 35.52 -22.90
N THR A 413 -31.59 35.49 -24.20
CA THR A 413 -31.93 36.63 -25.09
C THR A 413 -33.18 36.31 -25.86
N SER A 414 -33.76 37.31 -26.58
CA SER A 414 -34.90 37.05 -27.46
C SER A 414 -34.69 35.98 -28.52
N ASP A 415 -33.42 35.71 -28.88
CA ASP A 415 -33.08 34.89 -30.02
C ASP A 415 -32.46 33.55 -29.60
N LYS A 416 -31.78 33.49 -28.44
CA LYS A 416 -30.98 32.31 -28.01
C LYS A 416 -30.71 32.34 -26.51
N THR A 417 -30.65 31.15 -25.93
CA THR A 417 -30.14 30.90 -24.57
C THR A 417 -28.68 30.47 -24.63
N TYR A 418 -27.87 31.06 -23.76
CA TYR A 418 -26.44 30.77 -23.57
C TYR A 418 -26.23 30.24 -22.18
N PHE A 419 -25.27 29.31 -22.04
CA PHE A 419 -24.90 28.71 -20.78
C PHE A 419 -23.46 29.06 -20.43
N ALA A 420 -23.22 29.51 -19.20
CA ALA A 420 -21.90 29.80 -18.68
C ALA A 420 -21.61 28.91 -17.46
N TYR A 421 -20.43 28.33 -17.41
CA TYR A 421 -20.02 27.40 -16.41
C TYR A 421 -19.17 28.04 -15.30
N ASP A 422 -18.67 29.27 -15.56
CA ASP A 422 -17.96 30.11 -14.59
C ASP A 422 -18.24 31.61 -14.87
N GLU A 423 -17.77 32.47 -13.97
CA GLU A 423 -17.89 33.93 -14.10
C GLU A 423 -17.12 34.49 -15.33
N ASN A 424 -16.04 33.85 -15.74
CA ASN A 424 -15.27 34.28 -16.92
C ASN A 424 -16.03 33.99 -18.21
N GLU A 425 -16.65 32.82 -18.31
CA GLU A 425 -17.54 32.49 -19.45
C GLU A 425 -18.74 33.40 -19.50
N LYS A 426 -19.40 33.67 -18.37
CA LYS A 426 -20.48 34.65 -18.24
C LYS A 426 -20.04 36.01 -18.78
N THR A 427 -18.91 36.52 -18.35
CA THR A 427 -18.35 37.80 -18.81
C THR A 427 -18.11 37.83 -20.32
N LYS A 428 -17.58 36.76 -20.89
CA LYS A 428 -17.35 36.61 -22.33
C LYS A 428 -18.67 36.62 -23.10
N ILE A 429 -19.67 35.89 -22.62
CA ILE A 429 -21.02 35.82 -23.23
C ILE A 429 -21.69 37.20 -23.18
N LEU A 430 -21.64 37.91 -22.05
CA LEU A 430 -22.21 39.25 -21.93
C LEU A 430 -21.52 40.23 -22.88
N LYS A 431 -20.21 40.18 -23.04
CA LYS A 431 -19.52 41.02 -24.05
C LYS A 431 -19.94 40.67 -25.46
N MET A 432 -20.21 39.41 -25.77
CA MET A 432 -20.68 38.96 -27.10
C MET A 432 -22.13 39.40 -27.39
N ILE A 433 -23.00 39.36 -26.39
CA ILE A 433 -24.40 39.78 -26.51
C ILE A 433 -24.50 41.31 -26.72
N GLY A 434 -23.56 42.07 -26.12
CA GLY A 434 -23.53 43.54 -26.25
C GLY A 434 -24.75 44.22 -25.66
N ASN A 435 -25.40 45.11 -26.46
CA ASN A 435 -26.54 45.92 -26.01
C ASN A 435 -27.92 45.22 -26.16
N LYS A 436 -27.96 43.92 -26.50
CA LYS A 436 -29.24 43.19 -26.55
C LYS A 436 -29.84 43.05 -25.16
N LYS A 437 -31.16 43.03 -25.05
CA LYS A 437 -31.85 42.69 -23.80
C LYS A 437 -31.60 41.22 -23.50
N PHE A 438 -31.23 40.92 -22.26
CA PHE A 438 -31.04 39.59 -21.77
C PHE A 438 -31.58 39.44 -20.35
N ASP A 439 -31.89 38.23 -19.98
CA ASP A 439 -32.19 37.81 -18.62
C ASP A 439 -31.08 36.83 -18.15
N ILE A 440 -30.67 36.93 -16.88
CA ILE A 440 -29.70 36.04 -16.30
C ILE A 440 -30.31 35.30 -15.13
N GLN A 441 -30.34 33.99 -15.21
CA GLN A 441 -30.73 33.13 -14.13
C GLN A 441 -29.51 32.37 -13.61
N ARG A 442 -29.25 32.39 -12.28
CA ARG A 442 -28.24 31.56 -11.65
C ARG A 442 -28.87 30.20 -11.33
N SER A 443 -28.33 29.11 -11.88
CA SER A 443 -28.71 27.75 -11.51
C SER A 443 -28.19 27.42 -10.11
N LYS A 444 -29.09 27.10 -9.19
CA LYS A 444 -28.73 26.74 -7.80
C LYS A 444 -28.67 25.24 -7.57
N GLY A 445 -29.43 24.48 -8.34
CA GLY A 445 -29.44 23.01 -8.19
C GLY A 445 -30.01 22.32 -9.42
N LEU A 446 -29.58 21.06 -9.64
CA LEU A 446 -30.00 20.23 -10.76
C LEU A 446 -31.51 19.97 -10.79
N GLY A 447 -32.14 19.97 -9.61
CA GLY A 447 -33.59 19.75 -9.48
C GLY A 447 -34.44 20.94 -9.90
N GLU A 448 -33.86 22.14 -10.02
CA GLU A 448 -34.55 23.38 -10.43
C GLU A 448 -34.46 23.61 -11.93
N ASN A 449 -33.56 22.89 -12.62
CA ASN A 449 -33.34 23.05 -14.05
C ASN A 449 -34.45 22.38 -14.85
N GLU A 450 -34.91 23.07 -15.91
CA GLU A 450 -35.84 22.49 -16.86
C GLU A 450 -35.22 21.29 -17.59
N ALA A 451 -36.04 20.30 -17.92
CA ALA A 451 -35.58 19.06 -18.56
C ALA A 451 -34.88 19.31 -19.90
N GLU A 452 -35.29 20.30 -20.66
CA GLU A 452 -34.70 20.68 -21.95
C GLU A 452 -33.30 21.26 -21.76
N MET A 453 -33.12 22.16 -20.79
CA MET A 453 -31.83 22.71 -20.40
C MET A 453 -30.90 21.61 -19.93
N MET A 454 -31.37 20.73 -19.02
CA MET A 454 -30.61 19.60 -18.51
C MET A 454 -30.20 18.66 -19.65
N SER A 455 -31.07 18.44 -20.63
CA SER A 455 -30.74 17.63 -21.82
C SER A 455 -29.57 18.24 -22.58
N LEU A 456 -29.66 19.53 -22.92
CA LEU A 456 -28.65 20.21 -23.73
C LEU A 456 -27.31 20.39 -23.04
N THR A 457 -27.28 20.63 -21.73
CA THR A 457 -26.04 20.97 -21.00
C THR A 457 -25.36 19.80 -20.37
N THR A 458 -26.09 18.76 -19.96
CA THR A 458 -25.60 17.71 -19.08
C THR A 458 -25.76 16.30 -19.64
N MET A 459 -26.85 16.06 -20.43
CA MET A 459 -27.20 14.70 -20.85
C MET A 459 -26.84 14.39 -22.31
N ASP A 460 -27.00 15.34 -23.24
CA ASP A 460 -26.75 15.10 -24.67
C ASP A 460 -25.22 14.94 -24.94
N PRO A 461 -24.78 13.80 -25.46
CA PRO A 461 -23.38 13.57 -25.79
C PRO A 461 -22.74 14.60 -26.73
N ALA A 462 -23.55 15.26 -27.56
CA ALA A 462 -23.06 16.26 -28.52
C ALA A 462 -22.74 17.62 -27.88
N THR A 463 -23.37 17.95 -26.77
CA THR A 463 -23.35 19.32 -26.20
C THR A 463 -22.85 19.36 -24.74
N ARG A 464 -22.98 18.26 -24.01
CA ARG A 464 -22.55 18.17 -22.59
C ARG A 464 -21.07 18.30 -22.41
N ARG A 465 -20.66 18.74 -21.23
CA ARG A 465 -19.26 18.75 -20.79
C ARG A 465 -19.02 17.67 -19.74
N LEU A 466 -18.05 16.79 -19.98
CA LEU A 466 -17.63 15.78 -19.05
C LEU A 466 -16.14 15.93 -18.76
N ILE A 467 -15.79 16.00 -17.49
CA ILE A 467 -14.41 15.92 -17.01
C ILE A 467 -14.10 14.45 -16.73
N LYS A 468 -13.16 13.87 -17.45
CA LYS A 468 -12.67 12.52 -17.19
C LYS A 468 -11.77 12.53 -15.96
N ILE A 469 -11.96 11.61 -15.04
CA ILE A 469 -11.12 11.48 -13.85
C ILE A 469 -9.99 10.52 -14.18
N GLU A 470 -8.76 11.04 -14.17
CA GLU A 470 -7.53 10.30 -14.41
C GLU A 470 -6.53 10.66 -13.32
N PRO A 471 -5.93 9.70 -12.62
CA PRO A 471 -4.84 9.98 -11.70
C PRO A 471 -3.56 10.25 -12.50
N ASP A 472 -2.95 11.42 -12.33
CA ASP A 472 -1.65 11.75 -12.95
C ASP A 472 -0.51 10.95 -12.30
N ASP A 473 -0.58 10.79 -10.97
CA ASP A 473 0.38 10.08 -10.16
C ASP A 473 -0.35 9.31 -9.04
N ILE A 474 -0.07 8.02 -8.93
CA ILE A 474 -0.75 7.14 -7.95
C ILE A 474 -0.37 7.53 -6.52
N GLU A 475 0.91 7.86 -6.25
CA GLU A 475 1.38 8.22 -4.91
C GLU A 475 0.84 9.58 -4.48
N GLN A 476 0.86 10.58 -5.36
CA GLN A 476 0.26 11.89 -5.13
C GLN A 476 -1.25 11.78 -4.92
N THR A 477 -1.93 10.98 -5.72
CA THR A 477 -3.37 10.75 -5.58
C THR A 477 -3.69 10.14 -4.20
N GLN A 478 -2.94 9.12 -3.78
CA GLN A 478 -3.11 8.51 -2.47
C GLN A 478 -2.85 9.51 -1.34
N TRP A 479 -1.74 10.24 -1.42
CA TRP A 479 -1.40 11.27 -0.44
C TRP A 479 -2.49 12.34 -0.32
N MET A 480 -3.04 12.82 -1.44
CA MET A 480 -4.10 13.82 -1.46
C MET A 480 -5.41 13.31 -0.81
N PHE A 481 -5.82 12.09 -1.12
CA PHE A 481 -6.98 11.47 -0.49
C PHE A 481 -6.79 11.27 1.02
N ASP A 482 -5.63 10.77 1.44
CA ASP A 482 -5.32 10.53 2.85
C ASP A 482 -5.23 11.85 3.63
N MET A 483 -4.64 12.89 3.06
CA MET A 483 -4.52 14.21 3.67
C MET A 483 -5.87 14.91 3.76
N LEU A 484 -6.65 14.99 2.66
CA LEU A 484 -7.91 15.73 2.65
C LEU A 484 -9.05 15.01 3.39
N LEU A 485 -9.12 13.68 3.28
CA LEU A 485 -10.27 12.89 3.71
C LEU A 485 -9.93 11.86 4.78
N GLY A 486 -8.65 11.61 5.05
CA GLY A 486 -8.15 10.74 6.11
C GLY A 486 -8.18 11.37 7.50
N ASP A 487 -7.40 10.81 8.43
CA ASP A 487 -7.40 11.25 9.84
C ASP A 487 -6.39 12.35 10.16
N ASP A 488 -5.53 12.73 9.22
CA ASP A 488 -4.53 13.80 9.40
C ASP A 488 -5.17 15.19 9.35
N LEU A 489 -5.66 15.61 10.52
CA LEU A 489 -6.28 16.93 10.67
C LEU A 489 -5.26 18.08 10.58
N GLN A 490 -4.04 17.86 11.08
CA GLN A 490 -3.02 18.91 11.08
C GLN A 490 -2.49 19.12 9.66
N GLY A 491 -2.14 18.06 8.96
CA GLY A 491 -1.69 18.14 7.56
C GLY A 491 -2.72 18.83 6.66
N ARG A 492 -4.01 18.57 6.89
CA ARG A 492 -5.10 19.26 6.17
C ARG A 492 -5.15 20.76 6.44
N LYS A 493 -5.01 21.18 7.70
CA LYS A 493 -4.96 22.60 8.05
C LYS A 493 -3.77 23.31 7.42
N ASP A 494 -2.60 22.67 7.48
CA ASP A 494 -1.37 23.19 6.91
C ASP A 494 -1.47 23.31 5.39
N PHE A 495 -2.07 22.30 4.72
CA PHE A 495 -2.31 22.35 3.29
C PHE A 495 -3.24 23.51 2.89
N ILE A 496 -4.35 23.69 3.61
CA ILE A 496 -5.31 24.78 3.37
C ILE A 496 -4.63 26.14 3.60
N THR A 497 -3.82 26.26 4.65
CA THR A 497 -3.11 27.51 4.95
C THR A 497 -2.09 27.86 3.86
N ASN A 498 -1.38 26.89 3.34
CA ASN A 498 -0.30 27.10 2.36
C ASN A 498 -0.81 27.27 0.93
N ASN A 499 -1.92 26.60 0.57
CA ASN A 499 -2.41 26.56 -0.80
C ASN A 499 -3.79 27.21 -0.99
N GLY A 500 -4.46 27.58 0.08
CA GLY A 500 -5.83 28.12 0.01
C GLY A 500 -5.99 29.38 -0.84
N VAL A 501 -4.94 30.19 -0.95
CA VAL A 501 -4.94 31.39 -1.79
C VAL A 501 -5.15 31.06 -3.27
N ASP A 502 -4.62 29.94 -3.74
CA ASP A 502 -4.70 29.51 -5.14
C ASP A 502 -6.13 29.05 -5.53
N TYR A 503 -6.98 28.80 -4.52
CA TYR A 503 -8.36 28.33 -4.69
C TYR A 503 -9.42 29.36 -4.29
N LEU A 504 -9.02 30.62 -3.97
CA LEU A 504 -9.95 31.66 -3.55
C LEU A 504 -11.02 31.96 -4.58
N ASP A 505 -10.66 31.92 -5.86
CA ASP A 505 -11.61 32.16 -6.98
C ASP A 505 -12.67 31.04 -7.12
N MET A 506 -12.44 29.88 -6.52
CA MET A 506 -13.34 28.74 -6.48
C MET A 506 -14.15 28.67 -5.18
N ALA A 507 -13.78 29.47 -4.17
CA ALA A 507 -14.47 29.51 -2.90
C ALA A 507 -15.79 30.27 -3.04
N ASP A 508 -16.90 29.66 -2.64
CA ASP A 508 -18.18 30.35 -2.51
C ASP A 508 -18.15 31.24 -1.26
N ILE A 509 -17.93 32.54 -1.48
CA ILE A 509 -17.84 33.57 -0.42
C ILE A 509 -19.23 34.22 -0.18
N SER A 510 -20.30 33.61 -0.63
CA SER A 510 -21.66 34.14 -0.47
C SER A 510 -22.26 33.95 0.92
#